data_4d725d7905e23a9f499b02205c75aa54
#
_entry.id   4d725d7905e23a9f499b02205c75aa54
#
_cell.length_a   1.000
_cell.length_b   1.000
_cell.length_c   1.000
_cell.angle_alpha   90.00
_cell.angle_beta   90.00
_cell.angle_gamma   90.00
#
_symmetry.space_group_name_H-M   'P 1'
#
loop_
_entity.id
_entity.type
_entity.pdbx_description
1 polymer ?
#
loop_
_entity_poly.entity_id
_entity_poly.type
_entity_poly.pdbx_seq_one_letter_code
_entity_poly.pdbx_strand_id
1 'polypeptide(L)'
;MAKIAILERKCTGCGLCAQNCPFGAIDMKDGKPDLNAACKVCGICVKNCPEKAILKLETKVDSVDKSKWNDILVFAEVSGGQLHPVCLELIGKARELARNVNYKVKTVLVGSGVSAFAEELRHYGVSEIAVYDDPALSYFRADAYAACVEDYIKFAHPSVVLVGATSLGRSLAPRLSTRFHTGLTADCTKLELRENTDLVQIRPAFGGNIMAQIITTNTRPQFATVRYKVMNPPERTEEAAGEIVTRKIPKGVSESKGSCVSVQPIPPKKSISDAEILVVGGRGLQKEADLSMIKELAALLGGDWATTRPLVEKGWNTNDRQIGLSFFARWSSEG
;
A
#
# COMPACT_ATOMS: atom_id res chain seq x y z
N MET A 1 10.74 -11.18 -15.95
CA MET A 1 11.69 -12.00 -15.19
C MET A 1 12.12 -13.16 -16.07
N ALA A 2 13.42 -13.38 -16.22
CA ALA A 2 13.89 -14.55 -16.96
C ALA A 2 13.54 -15.82 -16.18
N LYS A 3 13.08 -16.85 -16.87
CA LYS A 3 12.79 -18.17 -16.30
C LYS A 3 13.49 -19.24 -17.14
N ILE A 4 13.91 -20.31 -16.51
CA ILE A 4 14.33 -21.51 -17.22
C ILE A 4 13.10 -22.40 -17.37
N ALA A 5 12.87 -22.87 -18.61
CA ALA A 5 11.83 -23.86 -18.92
C ALA A 5 12.45 -25.09 -19.49
N ILE A 6 11.93 -26.26 -19.15
CA ILE A 6 12.38 -27.57 -19.64
C ILE A 6 11.30 -28.14 -20.55
N LEU A 7 11.66 -28.41 -21.78
CA LEU A 7 10.79 -29.05 -22.75
C LEU A 7 10.89 -30.57 -22.57
N GLU A 8 10.00 -31.15 -21.79
CA GLU A 8 9.99 -32.57 -21.45
C GLU A 8 10.03 -33.48 -22.67
N ARG A 9 9.35 -33.10 -23.77
CA ARG A 9 9.30 -33.85 -25.03
C ARG A 9 10.64 -33.97 -25.74
N LYS A 10 11.57 -33.03 -25.50
CA LYS A 10 12.92 -33.01 -26.07
C LYS A 10 13.98 -33.54 -25.11
N CYS A 11 13.64 -33.69 -23.83
CA CYS A 11 14.59 -34.09 -22.82
C CYS A 11 14.79 -35.59 -22.82
N THR A 12 16.03 -36.02 -23.04
CA THR A 12 16.45 -37.47 -22.99
C THR A 12 16.76 -37.94 -21.57
N GLY A 13 16.75 -37.03 -20.56
CA GLY A 13 17.08 -37.42 -19.18
C GLY A 13 18.57 -37.63 -18.92
N CYS A 14 19.47 -37.14 -19.76
CA CYS A 14 20.92 -37.41 -19.70
C CYS A 14 21.62 -36.85 -18.43
N GLY A 15 20.98 -36.00 -17.61
CA GLY A 15 21.51 -35.49 -16.34
C GLY A 15 22.61 -34.43 -16.45
N LEU A 16 23.12 -34.12 -17.65
CA LEU A 16 24.21 -33.14 -17.83
C LEU A 16 23.88 -31.73 -17.25
N CYS A 17 22.62 -31.34 -17.30
CA CYS A 17 22.18 -30.04 -16.75
C CYS A 17 22.30 -30.02 -15.22
N ALA A 18 22.03 -31.11 -14.53
CA ALA A 18 22.17 -31.20 -13.06
C ALA A 18 23.66 -31.25 -12.68
N GLN A 19 24.48 -32.02 -13.37
CA GLN A 19 25.93 -32.14 -13.12
C GLN A 19 26.66 -30.80 -13.32
N ASN A 20 26.27 -30.03 -14.33
CA ASN A 20 26.91 -28.76 -14.66
C ASN A 20 26.28 -27.53 -13.95
N CYS A 21 25.32 -27.72 -13.04
CA CYS A 21 24.71 -26.63 -12.33
C CYS A 21 25.58 -26.18 -11.14
N PRO A 22 26.23 -24.98 -11.17
CA PRO A 22 27.10 -24.55 -10.09
C PRO A 22 26.35 -24.22 -8.78
N PHE A 23 25.02 -24.16 -8.84
CA PHE A 23 24.17 -23.85 -7.71
C PHE A 23 23.38 -25.04 -7.16
N GLY A 24 23.60 -26.24 -7.70
CA GLY A 24 22.81 -27.42 -7.32
C GLY A 24 21.30 -27.25 -7.49
N ALA A 25 20.89 -26.42 -8.47
CA ALA A 25 19.52 -25.99 -8.63
C ALA A 25 18.66 -26.89 -9.54
N ILE A 26 19.14 -28.05 -9.88
CA ILE A 26 18.46 -29.04 -10.77
C ILE A 26 18.50 -30.40 -10.14
N ASP A 27 17.34 -30.88 -9.75
CA ASP A 27 17.15 -32.22 -9.24
C ASP A 27 16.67 -33.16 -10.37
N MET A 28 17.10 -34.41 -10.38
CA MET A 28 16.59 -35.42 -11.32
C MET A 28 15.46 -36.21 -10.66
N LYS A 29 14.22 -36.05 -11.16
CA LYS A 29 13.03 -36.79 -10.72
C LYS A 29 12.49 -37.61 -11.89
N ASP A 30 12.29 -38.87 -11.69
CA ASP A 30 11.77 -39.82 -12.71
C ASP A 30 12.50 -39.72 -14.06
N GLY A 31 13.84 -39.55 -14.01
CA GLY A 31 14.67 -39.40 -15.22
C GLY A 31 14.52 -38.04 -15.92
N LYS A 32 13.83 -37.08 -15.33
CA LYS A 32 13.65 -35.69 -15.85
C LYS A 32 14.23 -34.66 -14.88
N PRO A 33 14.83 -33.56 -15.40
CA PRO A 33 15.31 -32.47 -14.57
C PRO A 33 14.15 -31.62 -14.03
N ASP A 34 14.19 -31.35 -12.76
CA ASP A 34 13.28 -30.43 -12.06
C ASP A 34 14.08 -29.28 -11.41
N LEU A 35 13.56 -28.05 -11.51
CA LEU A 35 14.23 -26.84 -11.00
C LEU A 35 13.81 -26.55 -9.57
N ASN A 36 14.75 -26.45 -8.66
CA ASN A 36 14.51 -26.04 -7.29
C ASN A 36 14.73 -24.51 -7.07
N ALA A 37 14.45 -24.04 -5.86
CA ALA A 37 14.50 -22.62 -5.49
C ALA A 37 15.92 -21.99 -5.55
N ALA A 38 16.99 -22.79 -5.64
CA ALA A 38 18.36 -22.31 -5.74
C ALA A 38 18.72 -21.76 -7.14
N CYS A 39 17.83 -21.91 -8.14
CA CYS A 39 18.09 -21.49 -9.51
C CYS A 39 18.30 -19.97 -9.64
N LYS A 40 19.50 -19.58 -10.08
CA LYS A 40 19.88 -18.17 -10.36
C LYS A 40 19.67 -17.76 -11.81
N VAL A 41 19.05 -18.58 -12.63
CA VAL A 41 18.75 -18.31 -14.05
C VAL A 41 20.03 -17.94 -14.85
N CYS A 42 21.18 -18.49 -14.48
CA CYS A 42 22.48 -18.17 -15.12
C CYS A 42 22.60 -18.65 -16.58
N GLY A 43 21.77 -19.62 -17.00
CA GLY A 43 21.73 -20.12 -18.36
C GLY A 43 22.81 -21.16 -18.72
N ILE A 44 23.64 -21.63 -17.78
CA ILE A 44 24.67 -22.64 -18.02
C ILE A 44 24.03 -23.95 -18.53
N CYS A 45 22.94 -24.38 -17.87
CA CYS A 45 22.19 -25.58 -18.29
C CYS A 45 21.59 -25.46 -19.70
N VAL A 46 21.23 -24.23 -20.12
CA VAL A 46 20.72 -23.98 -21.49
C VAL A 46 21.81 -24.19 -22.53
N LYS A 47 23.02 -23.71 -22.25
CA LYS A 47 24.18 -23.84 -23.16
C LYS A 47 24.67 -25.28 -23.28
N ASN A 48 24.62 -26.00 -22.16
CA ASN A 48 25.19 -27.37 -22.04
C ASN A 48 24.18 -28.48 -22.38
N CYS A 49 22.94 -28.16 -22.75
CA CYS A 49 21.95 -29.15 -23.14
C CYS A 49 22.13 -29.55 -24.59
N PRO A 50 22.56 -30.83 -24.90
CA PRO A 50 22.79 -31.27 -26.28
C PRO A 50 21.49 -31.29 -27.09
N GLU A 51 20.38 -31.65 -26.46
CA GLU A 51 19.06 -31.72 -27.11
C GLU A 51 18.35 -30.33 -27.18
N LYS A 52 18.97 -29.26 -26.68
CA LYS A 52 18.35 -27.93 -26.58
C LYS A 52 16.96 -27.98 -25.93
N ALA A 53 16.78 -28.89 -25.00
CA ALA A 53 15.54 -29.09 -24.29
C ALA A 53 15.31 -28.04 -23.17
N ILE A 54 16.33 -27.24 -22.83
CA ILE A 54 16.25 -26.23 -21.80
C ILE A 54 16.27 -24.83 -22.46
N LEU A 55 15.27 -24.03 -22.16
CA LEU A 55 15.12 -22.69 -22.72
C LEU A 55 15.20 -21.64 -21.61
N LYS A 56 15.88 -20.55 -21.90
CA LYS A 56 15.78 -19.35 -21.08
C LYS A 56 14.66 -18.48 -21.67
N LEU A 57 13.55 -18.45 -20.99
CA LEU A 57 12.42 -17.61 -21.34
C LEU A 57 12.73 -16.18 -20.87
N GLU A 58 13.12 -15.32 -21.79
CA GLU A 58 13.20 -13.89 -21.53
C GLU A 58 11.82 -13.30 -21.81
N THR A 59 11.04 -13.08 -20.76
CA THR A 59 9.93 -12.15 -20.88
C THR A 59 10.57 -10.76 -21.05
N LYS A 60 10.54 -10.19 -22.25
CA LYS A 60 10.70 -8.75 -22.42
C LYS A 60 9.56 -8.14 -21.60
N VAL A 61 9.85 -7.70 -20.40
CA VAL A 61 8.94 -6.82 -19.69
C VAL A 61 9.17 -5.45 -20.31
N ASP A 62 8.21 -4.99 -21.09
CA ASP A 62 8.23 -3.63 -21.60
C ASP A 62 8.30 -2.70 -20.39
N SER A 63 9.46 -2.12 -20.16
CA SER A 63 9.62 -1.15 -19.08
C SER A 63 9.08 0.19 -19.58
N VAL A 64 8.26 0.82 -18.76
CA VAL A 64 7.77 2.17 -19.04
C VAL A 64 8.94 3.16 -19.10
N ASP A 65 8.84 4.14 -19.99
CA ASP A 65 9.76 5.27 -20.01
C ASP A 65 9.55 6.12 -18.75
N LYS A 66 10.44 5.96 -17.76
CA LYS A 66 10.36 6.64 -16.47
C LYS A 66 10.47 8.16 -16.57
N SER A 67 11.11 8.69 -17.62
CA SER A 67 11.27 10.13 -17.82
C SER A 67 9.96 10.88 -18.02
N LYS A 68 8.91 10.18 -18.43
CA LYS A 68 7.56 10.71 -18.60
C LYS A 68 6.73 10.74 -17.32
N TRP A 69 7.25 10.18 -16.23
CA TRP A 69 6.58 10.04 -14.95
C TRP A 69 7.37 10.77 -13.87
N ASN A 70 6.84 11.89 -13.42
CA ASN A 70 7.51 12.77 -12.47
C ASN A 70 6.56 13.07 -11.30
N ASP A 71 7.11 13.60 -10.22
CA ASP A 71 6.35 14.05 -9.05
C ASP A 71 5.72 12.91 -8.21
N ILE A 72 5.27 13.30 -7.04
CA ILE A 72 4.59 12.41 -6.09
C ILE A 72 3.19 12.93 -5.86
N LEU A 73 2.20 12.08 -6.13
CA LEU A 73 0.80 12.36 -5.89
C LEU A 73 0.36 11.77 -4.56
N VAL A 74 -0.28 12.57 -3.73
CA VAL A 74 -0.94 12.14 -2.50
C VAL A 74 -2.45 12.24 -2.68
N PHE A 75 -3.16 11.15 -2.43
CA PHE A 75 -4.61 11.20 -2.33
C PHE A 75 -5.01 11.82 -0.98
N ALA A 76 -5.64 12.98 -1.02
CA ALA A 76 -6.12 13.70 0.15
C ALA A 76 -7.55 13.24 0.50
N GLU A 77 -7.66 12.35 1.48
CA GLU A 77 -8.92 11.79 1.93
C GLU A 77 -9.68 12.77 2.82
N VAL A 78 -10.94 13.01 2.50
CA VAL A 78 -11.89 13.71 3.36
C VAL A 78 -12.91 12.71 3.89
N SER A 79 -13.07 12.65 5.19
CA SER A 79 -13.99 11.74 5.86
C SER A 79 -14.67 12.45 7.03
N GLY A 80 -15.99 12.29 7.16
CA GLY A 80 -16.75 12.97 8.22
C GLY A 80 -16.67 14.50 8.18
N GLY A 81 -16.49 15.09 7.01
CA GLY A 81 -16.36 16.55 6.86
C GLY A 81 -15.02 17.13 7.32
N GLN A 82 -14.00 16.29 7.45
CA GLN A 82 -12.64 16.69 7.85
C GLN A 82 -11.59 16.02 6.97
N LEU A 83 -10.47 16.69 6.77
CA LEU A 83 -9.29 16.10 6.15
C LEU A 83 -8.71 15.02 7.08
N HIS A 84 -8.59 13.80 6.59
CA HIS A 84 -8.06 12.71 7.40
C HIS A 84 -6.57 12.97 7.72
N PRO A 85 -6.13 12.90 8.99
CA PRO A 85 -4.76 13.26 9.39
C PRO A 85 -3.66 12.50 8.63
N VAL A 86 -3.92 11.28 8.16
CA VAL A 86 -2.97 10.52 7.33
C VAL A 86 -2.53 11.28 6.08
N CYS A 87 -3.37 12.18 5.55
CA CYS A 87 -3.04 12.96 4.37
C CYS A 87 -1.85 13.88 4.62
N LEU A 88 -1.83 14.54 5.78
CA LEU A 88 -0.72 15.41 6.16
C LEU A 88 0.56 14.61 6.40
N GLU A 89 0.46 13.43 7.05
CA GLU A 89 1.59 12.52 7.20
C GLU A 89 2.17 12.10 5.84
N LEU A 90 1.32 11.78 4.87
CA LEU A 90 1.73 11.41 3.51
C LEU A 90 2.36 12.58 2.76
N ILE A 91 1.85 13.80 2.93
CA ILE A 91 2.45 15.01 2.36
C ILE A 91 3.85 15.24 2.95
N GLY A 92 4.01 15.08 4.26
CA GLY A 92 5.33 15.16 4.91
C GLY A 92 6.32 14.16 4.34
N LYS A 93 5.90 12.90 4.22
CA LYS A 93 6.74 11.86 3.62
C LYS A 93 7.01 12.08 2.14
N ALA A 94 6.02 12.52 1.37
CA ALA A 94 6.20 12.86 -0.04
C ALA A 94 7.23 13.98 -0.23
N ARG A 95 7.21 15.01 0.61
CA ARG A 95 8.22 16.10 0.59
C ARG A 95 9.62 15.60 0.91
N GLU A 96 9.75 14.70 1.87
CA GLU A 96 11.04 14.06 2.19
C GLU A 96 11.58 13.28 0.97
N LEU A 97 10.74 12.42 0.38
CA LEU A 97 11.11 11.61 -0.79
C LEU A 97 11.44 12.46 -2.02
N ALA A 98 10.68 13.54 -2.24
CA ALA A 98 10.82 14.42 -3.40
C ALA A 98 12.16 15.15 -3.45
N ARG A 99 12.76 15.46 -2.29
CA ARG A 99 14.07 16.15 -2.19
C ARG A 99 15.20 15.38 -2.88
N ASN A 100 15.16 14.05 -2.82
CA ASN A 100 16.22 13.19 -3.36
C ASN A 100 16.27 13.19 -4.90
N VAL A 101 15.16 13.51 -5.57
CA VAL A 101 14.99 13.41 -7.03
C VAL A 101 14.44 14.69 -7.67
N ASN A 102 14.38 15.77 -6.90
CA ASN A 102 13.83 17.07 -7.32
C ASN A 102 12.41 16.98 -7.89
N TYR A 103 11.55 16.17 -7.27
CA TYR A 103 10.14 16.06 -7.60
C TYR A 103 9.29 17.08 -6.83
N LYS A 104 8.12 17.39 -7.36
CA LYS A 104 7.09 18.17 -6.68
C LYS A 104 6.11 17.24 -5.99
N VAL A 105 5.46 17.75 -4.95
CA VAL A 105 4.35 17.07 -4.27
C VAL A 105 3.04 17.65 -4.76
N LYS A 106 2.17 16.80 -5.25
CA LYS A 106 0.82 17.14 -5.71
C LYS A 106 -0.21 16.39 -4.88
N THR A 107 -1.40 16.95 -4.78
CA THR A 107 -2.52 16.29 -4.11
C THR A 107 -3.74 16.23 -5.01
N VAL A 108 -4.59 15.23 -4.77
CA VAL A 108 -5.90 15.13 -5.39
C VAL A 108 -6.98 14.98 -4.32
N LEU A 109 -7.94 15.88 -4.34
CA LEU A 109 -9.16 15.89 -3.53
C LEU A 109 -10.34 15.44 -4.37
N VAL A 110 -11.14 14.52 -3.84
CA VAL A 110 -12.35 14.01 -4.51
C VAL A 110 -13.48 13.97 -3.50
N GLY A 111 -14.59 14.64 -3.79
CA GLY A 111 -15.73 14.63 -2.89
C GLY A 111 -16.79 15.66 -3.28
N SER A 112 -17.64 16.00 -2.33
CA SER A 112 -18.62 17.08 -2.44
C SER A 112 -18.42 18.08 -1.29
N GLY A 113 -18.30 19.36 -1.61
CA GLY A 113 -17.98 20.41 -0.65
C GLY A 113 -16.53 20.33 -0.14
N VAL A 114 -15.61 19.77 -0.94
CA VAL A 114 -14.21 19.54 -0.53
C VAL A 114 -13.27 20.70 -0.87
N SER A 115 -13.74 21.68 -1.62
CA SER A 115 -12.91 22.81 -2.10
C SER A 115 -12.27 23.62 -0.97
N ALA A 116 -12.91 23.73 0.20
CA ALA A 116 -12.37 24.42 1.34
C ALA A 116 -11.07 23.77 1.89
N PHE A 117 -10.93 22.46 1.75
CA PHE A 117 -9.73 21.74 2.18
C PHE A 117 -8.53 21.98 1.25
N ALA A 118 -8.77 22.40 0.02
CA ALA A 118 -7.70 22.73 -0.91
C ALA A 118 -6.91 23.96 -0.43
N GLU A 119 -7.59 24.97 0.14
CA GLU A 119 -6.91 26.14 0.72
C GLU A 119 -6.04 25.74 1.92
N GLU A 120 -6.52 24.86 2.79
CA GLU A 120 -5.72 24.37 3.92
C GLU A 120 -4.48 23.60 3.44
N LEU A 121 -4.61 22.77 2.41
CA LEU A 121 -3.48 21.99 1.88
C LEU A 121 -2.34 22.86 1.32
N ARG A 122 -2.61 24.09 0.89
CA ARG A 122 -1.60 25.04 0.41
C ARG A 122 -0.55 25.41 1.47
N HIS A 123 -0.89 25.25 2.74
CA HIS A 123 0.00 25.56 3.87
C HIS A 123 1.02 24.45 4.19
N TYR A 124 0.99 23.34 3.44
CA TYR A 124 1.85 22.16 3.72
C TYR A 124 2.90 21.88 2.65
N GLY A 125 3.18 22.86 1.78
CA GLY A 125 4.22 22.74 0.75
C GLY A 125 3.87 21.81 -0.41
N VAL A 126 2.58 21.77 -0.75
CA VAL A 126 2.04 21.11 -1.94
C VAL A 126 2.15 22.09 -3.11
N SER A 127 2.62 21.63 -4.27
CA SER A 127 2.78 22.47 -5.47
C SER A 127 1.50 22.62 -6.29
N GLU A 128 0.64 21.61 -6.27
CA GLU A 128 -0.63 21.60 -7.02
C GLU A 128 -1.66 20.76 -6.29
N ILE A 129 -2.87 21.26 -6.18
CA ILE A 129 -4.01 20.61 -5.55
C ILE A 129 -5.11 20.47 -6.60
N ALA A 130 -5.31 19.27 -7.13
CA ALA A 130 -6.40 18.98 -8.04
C ALA A 130 -7.68 18.70 -7.26
N VAL A 131 -8.76 19.37 -7.60
CA VAL A 131 -10.04 19.28 -6.88
C VAL A 131 -11.13 18.79 -7.82
N TYR A 132 -11.74 17.66 -7.47
CA TYR A 132 -12.97 17.16 -8.05
C TYR A 132 -14.08 17.33 -7.01
N ASP A 133 -14.82 18.42 -7.09
CA ASP A 133 -15.89 18.80 -6.17
C ASP A 133 -17.24 18.78 -6.89
N ASP A 134 -18.04 17.75 -6.62
CA ASP A 134 -19.32 17.54 -7.29
C ASP A 134 -20.32 16.81 -6.39
N PRO A 135 -21.61 17.18 -6.37
CA PRO A 135 -22.63 16.49 -5.60
C PRO A 135 -22.72 14.98 -5.86
N ALA A 136 -22.38 14.52 -7.06
CA ALA A 136 -22.34 13.08 -7.40
C ALA A 136 -21.28 12.31 -6.59
N LEU A 137 -20.35 13.01 -5.94
CA LEU A 137 -19.27 12.46 -5.11
C LEU A 137 -19.54 12.59 -3.61
N SER A 138 -20.75 12.93 -3.19
CA SER A 138 -21.12 13.14 -1.77
C SER A 138 -20.83 11.92 -0.88
N TYR A 139 -20.90 10.74 -1.45
CA TYR A 139 -20.57 9.49 -0.75
C TYR A 139 -19.50 8.73 -1.51
N PHE A 140 -18.61 8.08 -0.75
CA PHE A 140 -17.56 7.28 -1.35
C PHE A 140 -18.13 6.12 -2.18
N ARG A 141 -17.86 6.15 -3.46
CA ARG A 141 -18.05 5.06 -4.40
C ARG A 141 -16.73 4.79 -5.09
N ALA A 142 -16.23 3.59 -4.90
CA ALA A 142 -14.87 3.24 -5.34
C ALA A 142 -14.66 3.38 -6.86
N ASP A 143 -15.71 3.20 -7.66
CA ASP A 143 -15.68 3.40 -9.11
C ASP A 143 -15.60 4.87 -9.51
N ALA A 144 -16.40 5.73 -8.87
CA ALA A 144 -16.46 7.16 -9.11
C ALA A 144 -15.15 7.85 -8.69
N TYR A 145 -14.69 7.57 -7.47
CA TYR A 145 -13.43 8.12 -6.96
C TYR A 145 -12.24 7.64 -7.79
N ALA A 146 -12.23 6.35 -8.17
CA ALA A 146 -11.17 5.83 -9.03
C ALA A 146 -11.15 6.49 -10.41
N ALA A 147 -12.31 6.82 -10.98
CA ALA A 147 -12.37 7.51 -12.27
C ALA A 147 -11.78 8.93 -12.18
N CYS A 148 -12.06 9.68 -11.13
CA CYS A 148 -11.49 11.02 -10.90
C CYS A 148 -9.97 10.97 -10.70
N VAL A 149 -9.50 10.07 -9.83
CA VAL A 149 -8.06 9.92 -9.57
C VAL A 149 -7.32 9.40 -10.79
N GLU A 150 -7.91 8.47 -11.56
CA GLU A 150 -7.35 7.97 -12.81
C GLU A 150 -7.22 9.09 -13.86
N ASP A 151 -8.24 9.95 -14.00
CA ASP A 151 -8.21 11.12 -14.88
C ASP A 151 -7.02 12.03 -14.55
N TYR A 152 -6.84 12.32 -13.26
CA TYR A 152 -5.71 13.14 -12.82
C TYR A 152 -4.36 12.46 -13.01
N ILE A 153 -4.23 11.17 -12.73
CA ILE A 153 -2.99 10.42 -12.97
C ILE A 153 -2.61 10.42 -14.45
N LYS A 154 -3.59 10.26 -15.34
CA LYS A 154 -3.36 10.31 -16.79
C LYS A 154 -2.94 11.70 -17.28
N PHE A 155 -3.34 12.74 -16.60
CA PHE A 155 -2.96 14.11 -16.90
C PHE A 155 -1.58 14.46 -16.35
N ALA A 156 -1.34 14.18 -15.06
CA ALA A 156 -0.16 14.64 -14.33
C ALA A 156 1.03 13.67 -14.41
N HIS A 157 0.81 12.41 -14.80
CA HIS A 157 1.81 11.33 -14.90
C HIS A 157 2.72 11.23 -13.65
N PRO A 158 2.17 11.13 -12.43
CA PRO A 158 2.99 11.02 -11.23
C PRO A 158 3.81 9.73 -11.21
N SER A 159 5.07 9.79 -10.79
CA SER A 159 5.93 8.60 -10.64
C SER A 159 5.48 7.72 -9.47
N VAL A 160 4.96 8.34 -8.42
CA VAL A 160 4.53 7.69 -7.17
C VAL A 160 3.14 8.20 -6.80
N VAL A 161 2.28 7.30 -6.33
CA VAL A 161 0.97 7.62 -5.76
C VAL A 161 0.88 7.04 -4.35
N LEU A 162 0.71 7.93 -3.37
CA LEU A 162 0.56 7.58 -1.96
C LEU A 162 -0.90 7.73 -1.52
N VAL A 163 -1.40 6.71 -0.83
CA VAL A 163 -2.77 6.66 -0.33
C VAL A 163 -2.75 6.22 1.13
N GLY A 164 -3.60 6.77 1.98
CA GLY A 164 -3.74 6.30 3.36
C GLY A 164 -4.26 4.85 3.40
N ALA A 165 -3.76 4.03 4.31
CA ALA A 165 -4.26 2.68 4.53
C ALA A 165 -5.55 2.67 5.38
N THR A 166 -6.45 3.59 5.11
CA THR A 166 -7.80 3.69 5.66
C THR A 166 -8.74 2.69 4.98
N SER A 167 -9.97 2.56 5.44
CA SER A 167 -10.98 1.73 4.77
C SER A 167 -11.24 2.21 3.34
N LEU A 168 -11.29 3.54 3.13
CA LEU A 168 -11.45 4.14 1.82
C LEU A 168 -10.22 3.87 0.93
N GLY A 169 -9.02 4.19 1.41
CA GLY A 169 -7.81 4.04 0.64
C GLY A 169 -7.49 2.59 0.27
N ARG A 170 -7.77 1.63 1.15
CA ARG A 170 -7.65 0.18 0.86
C ARG A 170 -8.65 -0.32 -0.18
N SER A 171 -9.77 0.37 -0.37
CA SER A 171 -10.72 0.10 -1.45
C SER A 171 -10.32 0.78 -2.76
N LEU A 172 -9.77 1.98 -2.70
CA LEU A 172 -9.41 2.81 -3.85
C LEU A 172 -8.10 2.37 -4.53
N ALA A 173 -7.02 2.23 -3.76
CA ALA A 173 -5.68 2.02 -4.30
C ALA A 173 -5.53 0.73 -5.14
N PRO A 174 -6.10 -0.44 -4.74
CA PRO A 174 -6.03 -1.65 -5.58
C PRO A 174 -6.76 -1.50 -6.91
N ARG A 175 -7.86 -0.77 -6.90
CA ARG A 175 -8.63 -0.49 -8.12
C ARG A 175 -7.85 0.37 -9.10
N LEU A 176 -7.14 1.39 -8.59
CA LEU A 176 -6.27 2.24 -9.40
C LEU A 176 -5.07 1.46 -9.93
N SER A 177 -4.35 0.73 -9.09
CA SER A 177 -3.17 -0.02 -9.51
C SER A 177 -3.48 -1.04 -10.59
N THR A 178 -4.65 -1.70 -10.52
CA THR A 178 -5.12 -2.63 -11.55
C THR A 178 -5.41 -1.92 -12.87
N ARG A 179 -6.02 -0.72 -12.84
CA ARG A 179 -6.29 0.07 -14.06
C ARG A 179 -5.02 0.52 -14.79
N PHE A 180 -3.96 0.77 -14.03
CA PHE A 180 -2.64 1.12 -14.59
C PHE A 180 -1.72 -0.10 -14.80
N HIS A 181 -2.21 -1.32 -14.59
CA HIS A 181 -1.44 -2.57 -14.72
C HIS A 181 -0.10 -2.51 -13.96
N THR A 182 -0.12 -1.97 -12.75
CA THR A 182 1.08 -1.73 -11.96
C THR A 182 0.99 -2.34 -10.55
N GLY A 183 2.14 -2.42 -9.88
CA GLY A 183 2.21 -2.95 -8.51
C GLY A 183 1.67 -1.99 -7.47
N LEU A 184 1.11 -2.56 -6.41
CA LEU A 184 0.70 -1.87 -5.20
C LEU A 184 1.27 -2.61 -3.98
N THR A 185 1.95 -1.89 -3.10
CA THR A 185 2.29 -2.43 -1.78
C THR A 185 1.37 -1.83 -0.73
N ALA A 186 0.65 -2.71 -0.03
CA ALA A 186 -0.30 -2.29 0.99
C ALA A 186 0.35 -2.21 2.38
N ASP A 187 -0.12 -1.27 3.20
CA ASP A 187 0.22 -1.15 4.62
C ASP A 187 1.71 -0.91 4.88
N CYS A 188 2.35 -0.09 4.05
CA CYS A 188 3.75 0.29 4.22
C CYS A 188 3.97 1.03 5.55
N THR A 189 5.12 0.77 6.16
CA THR A 189 5.56 1.46 7.38
C THR A 189 6.82 2.30 7.13
N LYS A 190 7.55 2.06 6.04
CA LYS A 190 8.68 2.86 5.61
C LYS A 190 8.71 2.96 4.09
N LEU A 191 9.10 4.12 3.58
CA LEU A 191 9.25 4.42 2.16
C LEU A 191 10.59 5.12 1.92
N GLU A 192 11.28 4.73 0.86
CA GLU A 192 12.51 5.36 0.39
C GLU A 192 12.44 5.52 -1.13
N LEU A 193 12.91 6.64 -1.67
CA LEU A 193 12.97 6.87 -3.11
C LEU A 193 14.42 6.91 -3.54
N ARG A 194 14.78 6.04 -4.48
CA ARG A 194 16.13 5.94 -5.05
C ARG A 194 16.35 7.02 -6.11
N GLU A 195 17.59 7.33 -6.43
CA GLU A 195 17.97 8.27 -7.49
C GLU A 195 17.39 7.89 -8.87
N ASN A 196 17.24 6.60 -9.14
CA ASN A 196 16.60 6.09 -10.37
C ASN A 196 15.07 6.14 -10.34
N THR A 197 14.49 6.85 -9.38
CA THR A 197 13.04 7.04 -9.15
C THR A 197 12.25 5.77 -8.77
N ASP A 198 12.93 4.69 -8.39
CA ASP A 198 12.26 3.50 -7.89
C ASP A 198 11.94 3.65 -6.39
N LEU A 199 10.66 3.48 -6.06
CA LEU A 199 10.16 3.52 -4.69
C LEU A 199 10.43 2.18 -4.00
N VAL A 200 11.22 2.20 -2.95
CA VAL A 200 11.40 1.08 -2.02
C VAL A 200 10.28 1.14 -0.99
N GLN A 201 9.46 0.13 -0.99
CA GLN A 201 8.27 0.03 -0.15
C GLN A 201 8.50 -1.05 0.89
N ILE A 202 8.50 -0.67 2.17
CA ILE A 202 8.84 -1.57 3.26
C ILE A 202 7.61 -1.77 4.13
N ARG A 203 7.28 -3.03 4.38
CA ARG A 203 6.16 -3.42 5.22
C ARG A 203 6.49 -4.64 6.07
N PRO A 204 5.90 -4.75 7.27
CA PRO A 204 5.98 -5.97 8.05
C PRO A 204 5.21 -7.10 7.34
N ALA A 205 5.78 -8.30 7.37
CA ALA A 205 5.21 -9.53 6.83
C ALA A 205 5.35 -10.67 7.86
N PHE A 206 4.63 -11.77 7.66
CA PHE A 206 4.70 -12.97 8.49
C PHE A 206 4.62 -12.70 10.00
N GLY A 207 3.59 -11.97 10.42
CA GLY A 207 3.41 -11.66 11.83
C GLY A 207 4.31 -10.53 12.37
N GLY A 208 4.99 -9.77 11.51
CA GLY A 208 5.93 -8.71 11.91
C GLY A 208 7.37 -9.18 12.07
N ASN A 209 7.63 -10.48 11.91
CA ASN A 209 8.97 -11.04 12.06
C ASN A 209 9.93 -10.71 10.91
N ILE A 210 9.39 -10.27 9.77
CA ILE A 210 10.17 -9.95 8.58
C ILE A 210 9.71 -8.59 8.04
N MET A 211 10.67 -7.74 7.68
CA MET A 211 10.42 -6.51 6.94
C MET A 211 10.64 -6.77 5.44
N ALA A 212 9.54 -6.92 4.71
CA ALA A 212 9.61 -7.13 3.27
C ALA A 212 9.89 -5.81 2.55
N GLN A 213 10.89 -5.80 1.66
CA GLN A 213 11.20 -4.70 0.75
C GLN A 213 10.66 -5.04 -0.64
N ILE A 214 9.77 -4.21 -1.15
CA ILE A 214 9.13 -4.38 -2.45
C ILE A 214 9.49 -3.20 -3.35
N ILE A 215 9.81 -3.47 -4.61
CA ILE A 215 10.15 -2.46 -5.62
C ILE A 215 9.41 -2.79 -6.90
N THR A 216 8.76 -1.78 -7.48
CA THR A 216 8.09 -1.87 -8.78
C THR A 216 8.93 -1.15 -9.83
N THR A 217 9.81 -1.88 -10.54
CA THR A 217 10.83 -1.28 -11.41
C THR A 217 10.35 -0.95 -12.82
N ASN A 218 9.38 -1.70 -13.36
CA ASN A 218 9.07 -1.70 -14.80
C ASN A 218 7.78 -0.97 -15.15
N THR A 219 6.97 -0.59 -14.17
CA THR A 219 5.66 0.05 -14.37
C THR A 219 5.55 1.35 -13.58
N ARG A 220 4.68 2.26 -14.01
CA ARG A 220 4.34 3.52 -13.35
C ARG A 220 2.83 3.75 -13.45
N PRO A 221 2.26 4.52 -12.51
CA PRO A 221 2.89 4.97 -11.28
C PRO A 221 3.14 3.83 -10.30
N GLN A 222 3.97 4.07 -9.26
CA GLN A 222 4.20 3.14 -8.16
C GLN A 222 3.22 3.45 -7.04
N PHE A 223 2.34 2.51 -6.70
CA PHE A 223 1.35 2.73 -5.65
C PHE A 223 1.80 2.17 -4.30
N ALA A 224 1.59 2.94 -3.24
CA ALA A 224 1.73 2.49 -1.87
C ALA A 224 0.55 2.95 -1.02
N THR A 225 -0.01 2.05 -0.19
CA THR A 225 -0.81 2.50 0.94
C THR A 225 0.04 2.52 2.21
N VAL A 226 -0.14 3.55 3.04
CA VAL A 226 0.65 3.78 4.25
C VAL A 226 -0.26 3.83 5.45
N ARG A 227 0.11 3.17 6.54
CA ARG A 227 -0.65 3.18 7.78
C ARG A 227 -0.66 4.57 8.41
N TYR A 228 -1.77 4.90 9.05
CA TYR A 228 -1.91 6.09 9.87
C TYR A 228 -1.01 6.04 11.11
N LYS A 229 -0.52 7.18 11.55
CA LYS A 229 0.41 7.35 12.70
C LYS A 229 1.78 6.66 12.51
N VAL A 230 2.26 6.58 11.27
CA VAL A 230 3.57 5.99 10.95
C VAL A 230 4.53 7.02 10.40
N MET A 231 4.02 8.06 9.73
CA MET A 231 4.82 9.14 9.16
C MET A 231 4.54 10.45 9.93
N ASN A 232 5.46 11.39 9.82
CA ASN A 232 5.31 12.70 10.47
C ASN A 232 4.66 13.69 9.52
N PRO A 233 3.62 14.42 9.96
CA PRO A 233 3.07 15.51 9.18
C PRO A 233 4.10 16.66 9.09
N PRO A 234 4.07 17.46 8.03
CA PRO A 234 4.90 18.65 7.95
C PRO A 234 4.31 19.77 8.85
N GLU A 235 5.16 20.71 9.23
CA GLU A 235 4.68 21.92 9.89
C GLU A 235 3.81 22.74 8.93
N ARG A 236 2.76 23.35 9.48
CA ARG A 236 1.90 24.29 8.76
C ARG A 236 2.65 25.60 8.55
N THR A 237 2.77 26.04 7.30
CA THR A 237 3.38 27.33 6.97
C THR A 237 2.34 28.47 7.03
N GLU A 238 2.76 29.70 7.37
CA GLU A 238 1.86 30.84 7.35
C GLU A 238 1.46 31.23 5.91
N GLU A 239 2.43 31.17 4.99
CA GLU A 239 2.19 31.45 3.59
C GLU A 239 1.57 30.26 2.87
N ALA A 240 0.45 30.52 2.19
CA ALA A 240 -0.17 29.54 1.32
C ALA A 240 0.58 29.49 -0.02
N ALA A 241 1.07 28.32 -0.38
CA ALA A 241 1.76 28.08 -1.66
C ALA A 241 1.05 26.99 -2.47
N GLY A 242 1.32 26.94 -3.77
CA GLY A 242 0.73 25.95 -4.67
C GLY A 242 -0.54 26.41 -5.36
N GLU A 243 -0.83 25.77 -6.47
CA GLU A 243 -1.95 26.06 -7.36
C GLU A 243 -3.13 25.14 -7.06
N ILE A 244 -4.34 25.72 -6.98
CA ILE A 244 -5.58 24.93 -6.91
C ILE A 244 -6.14 24.79 -8.32
N VAL A 245 -6.27 23.56 -8.79
CA VAL A 245 -6.78 23.22 -10.11
C VAL A 245 -8.12 22.50 -9.98
N THR A 246 -9.21 23.24 -10.24
CA THR A 246 -10.54 22.63 -10.26
C THR A 246 -10.73 21.82 -11.55
N ARG A 247 -11.13 20.59 -11.42
CA ARG A 247 -11.33 19.64 -12.52
C ARG A 247 -12.79 19.19 -12.59
N LYS A 248 -13.27 19.00 -13.79
CA LYS A 248 -14.60 18.41 -14.03
C LYS A 248 -14.55 16.91 -13.80
N ILE A 249 -15.60 16.34 -13.22
CA ILE A 249 -15.72 14.90 -13.07
C ILE A 249 -15.75 14.23 -14.47
N PRO A 250 -15.08 13.08 -14.63
CA PRO A 250 -15.10 12.32 -15.87
C PRO A 250 -16.52 11.88 -16.25
N LYS A 251 -16.78 11.76 -17.55
CA LYS A 251 -18.04 11.20 -18.05
C LYS A 251 -18.27 9.80 -17.47
N GLY A 252 -19.48 9.50 -17.07
CA GLY A 252 -19.85 8.21 -16.45
C GLY A 252 -19.72 8.15 -14.94
N VAL A 253 -19.14 9.14 -14.27
CA VAL A 253 -19.11 9.20 -12.80
C VAL A 253 -20.53 9.39 -12.24
N SER A 254 -21.31 10.24 -12.84
CA SER A 254 -22.75 10.43 -12.50
C SER A 254 -23.63 9.24 -12.88
N GLU A 255 -23.18 8.40 -13.82
CA GLU A 255 -23.90 7.22 -14.33
C GLU A 255 -23.48 5.92 -13.65
N SER A 256 -22.86 6.00 -12.47
CA SER A 256 -22.41 4.81 -11.73
C SER A 256 -23.59 3.85 -11.49
N LYS A 257 -23.30 2.55 -11.63
CA LYS A 257 -24.29 1.48 -11.44
C LYS A 257 -24.75 1.33 -9.98
N GLY A 258 -24.07 1.96 -9.04
CA GLY A 258 -24.38 1.97 -7.61
C GLY A 258 -24.79 3.35 -7.13
N SER A 259 -25.79 3.42 -6.26
CA SER A 259 -26.19 4.65 -5.57
C SER A 259 -26.21 4.43 -4.06
N CYS A 260 -25.88 5.48 -3.30
CA CYS A 260 -26.05 5.46 -1.85
C CYS A 260 -27.54 5.73 -1.54
N VAL A 261 -28.22 4.76 -0.97
CA VAL A 261 -29.65 4.87 -0.61
C VAL A 261 -29.82 5.54 0.75
N SER A 262 -28.96 5.19 1.71
CA SER A 262 -28.97 5.78 3.06
C SER A 262 -27.62 5.63 3.72
N VAL A 263 -27.33 6.56 4.62
CA VAL A 263 -26.14 6.49 5.51
C VAL A 263 -26.64 6.53 6.95
N GLN A 264 -26.29 5.50 7.70
CA GLN A 264 -26.57 5.47 9.13
C GLN A 264 -25.25 5.70 9.87
N PRO A 265 -25.08 6.84 10.58
CA PRO A 265 -23.89 7.09 11.37
C PRO A 265 -23.80 6.08 12.50
N ILE A 266 -22.65 5.42 12.61
CA ILE A 266 -22.34 4.61 13.79
C ILE A 266 -21.95 5.57 14.91
N PRO A 267 -22.53 5.46 16.13
CA PRO A 267 -22.14 6.29 17.25
C PRO A 267 -20.63 6.24 17.46
N PRO A 268 -19.96 7.37 17.69
CA PRO A 268 -18.52 7.39 17.92
C PRO A 268 -18.18 6.52 19.13
N LYS A 269 -17.47 5.42 18.92
CA LYS A 269 -16.86 4.64 19.96
C LYS A 269 -15.43 5.13 20.18
N LYS A 270 -14.99 5.22 21.43
CA LYS A 270 -13.61 5.52 21.76
C LYS A 270 -12.71 4.48 21.08
N SER A 271 -11.87 4.91 20.17
CA SER A 271 -10.95 4.00 19.49
C SER A 271 -9.78 3.66 20.40
N ILE A 272 -9.39 2.39 20.43
CA ILE A 272 -8.15 1.98 21.11
C ILE A 272 -6.91 2.66 20.54
N SER A 273 -7.00 3.18 19.31
CA SER A 273 -5.92 3.94 18.66
C SER A 273 -5.70 5.33 19.25
N ASP A 274 -6.66 5.84 20.04
CA ASP A 274 -6.60 7.15 20.69
C ASP A 274 -6.11 7.07 22.13
N ALA A 275 -5.90 5.83 22.65
CA ALA A 275 -5.39 5.61 23.98
C ALA A 275 -3.88 5.86 24.06
N GLU A 276 -3.44 6.66 25.03
CA GLU A 276 -2.01 6.84 25.33
C GLU A 276 -1.41 5.59 25.99
N ILE A 277 -2.20 4.92 26.84
CA ILE A 277 -1.83 3.68 27.50
C ILE A 277 -2.82 2.59 27.09
N LEU A 278 -2.32 1.47 26.62
CA LEU A 278 -3.14 0.34 26.19
C LEU A 278 -2.67 -0.95 26.85
N VAL A 279 -3.53 -1.54 27.69
CA VAL A 279 -3.26 -2.84 28.32
C VAL A 279 -3.84 -3.96 27.45
N VAL A 280 -2.99 -4.90 27.06
CA VAL A 280 -3.35 -5.90 26.05
C VAL A 280 -3.36 -7.32 26.63
N GLY A 281 -4.50 -7.99 26.54
CA GLY A 281 -4.64 -9.40 26.84
C GLY A 281 -4.35 -10.28 25.61
N GLY A 282 -3.55 -11.31 25.80
CA GLY A 282 -3.18 -12.25 24.74
C GLY A 282 -3.60 -13.69 25.02
N ARG A 283 -3.13 -14.61 24.19
CA ARG A 283 -3.44 -16.06 24.27
C ARG A 283 -3.09 -16.71 25.61
N GLY A 284 -2.25 -16.07 26.44
CA GLY A 284 -1.91 -16.54 27.78
C GLY A 284 -3.10 -16.54 28.76
N LEU A 285 -4.14 -15.74 28.50
CA LEU A 285 -5.40 -15.78 29.25
C LEU A 285 -6.13 -17.09 28.95
N GLN A 286 -6.48 -17.82 29.99
CA GLN A 286 -7.09 -19.14 29.84
C GLN A 286 -8.62 -19.09 29.88
N LYS A 287 -9.19 -18.13 30.63
CA LYS A 287 -10.64 -17.96 30.82
C LYS A 287 -11.05 -16.54 30.45
N GLU A 288 -12.28 -16.36 29.98
CA GLU A 288 -12.84 -15.04 29.72
C GLU A 288 -12.86 -14.14 30.97
N ALA A 289 -13.08 -14.74 32.13
CA ALA A 289 -13.05 -14.04 33.42
C ALA A 289 -11.70 -13.34 33.70
N ASP A 290 -10.59 -13.84 33.16
CA ASP A 290 -9.26 -13.24 33.32
C ASP A 290 -9.13 -11.88 32.66
N LEU A 291 -10.08 -11.51 31.79
CA LEU A 291 -10.15 -10.15 31.20
C LEU A 291 -10.43 -9.07 32.25
N SER A 292 -11.00 -9.41 33.40
CA SER A 292 -11.20 -8.46 34.51
C SER A 292 -9.87 -7.84 34.94
N MET A 293 -8.84 -8.67 35.11
CA MET A 293 -7.49 -8.23 35.51
C MET A 293 -6.92 -7.21 34.50
N ILE A 294 -7.11 -7.45 33.19
CA ILE A 294 -6.66 -6.54 32.15
C ILE A 294 -7.41 -5.21 32.23
N LYS A 295 -8.73 -5.26 32.44
CA LYS A 295 -9.58 -4.06 32.56
C LYS A 295 -9.25 -3.25 33.82
N GLU A 296 -9.03 -3.91 34.95
CA GLU A 296 -8.65 -3.27 36.20
C GLU A 296 -7.29 -2.59 36.09
N LEU A 297 -6.30 -3.25 35.49
CA LEU A 297 -4.98 -2.66 35.26
C LEU A 297 -5.08 -1.44 34.33
N ALA A 298 -5.85 -1.53 33.25
CA ALA A 298 -6.07 -0.40 32.36
C ALA A 298 -6.70 0.80 33.08
N ALA A 299 -7.69 0.54 33.93
CA ALA A 299 -8.35 1.58 34.72
C ALA A 299 -7.39 2.24 35.74
N LEU A 300 -6.55 1.45 36.43
CA LEU A 300 -5.54 1.96 37.37
C LEU A 300 -4.49 2.84 36.66
N LEU A 301 -4.15 2.52 35.45
CA LEU A 301 -3.19 3.28 34.64
C LEU A 301 -3.82 4.47 33.90
N GLY A 302 -5.14 4.68 33.99
CA GLY A 302 -5.85 5.71 33.24
C GLY A 302 -5.89 5.47 31.72
N GLY A 303 -5.63 4.21 31.31
CA GLY A 303 -5.57 3.80 29.93
C GLY A 303 -6.83 3.07 29.43
N ASP A 304 -6.71 2.41 28.30
CA ASP A 304 -7.74 1.54 27.73
C ASP A 304 -7.22 0.10 27.60
N TRP A 305 -8.07 -0.84 27.24
CA TRP A 305 -7.71 -2.26 27.15
C TRP A 305 -8.06 -2.82 25.76
N ALA A 306 -7.30 -3.82 25.33
CA ALA A 306 -7.51 -4.50 24.06
C ALA A 306 -7.13 -5.99 24.18
N THR A 307 -7.41 -6.76 23.13
CA THR A 307 -7.00 -8.16 23.06
C THR A 307 -6.37 -8.48 21.72
N THR A 308 -5.52 -9.51 21.72
CA THR A 308 -5.01 -10.06 20.48
C THR A 308 -6.07 -10.91 19.76
N ARG A 309 -5.92 -11.11 18.46
CA ARG A 309 -6.85 -11.84 17.59
C ARG A 309 -7.36 -13.18 18.15
N PRO A 310 -6.54 -14.06 18.76
CA PRO A 310 -7.03 -15.32 19.30
C PRO A 310 -8.15 -15.20 20.33
N LEU A 311 -8.21 -14.10 21.09
CA LEU A 311 -9.28 -13.89 22.07
C LEU A 311 -10.55 -13.32 21.42
N VAL A 312 -10.38 -12.54 20.36
CA VAL A 312 -11.51 -12.09 19.53
C VAL A 312 -12.15 -13.27 18.80
N GLU A 313 -11.35 -14.18 18.24
CA GLU A 313 -11.83 -15.41 17.59
C GLU A 313 -12.56 -16.36 18.56
N LYS A 314 -12.21 -16.32 19.86
CA LYS A 314 -12.95 -17.03 20.92
C LYS A 314 -14.27 -16.34 21.31
N GLY A 315 -14.55 -15.14 20.78
CA GLY A 315 -15.73 -14.35 21.14
C GLY A 315 -15.62 -13.58 22.45
N TRP A 316 -14.43 -13.53 23.07
CA TRP A 316 -14.21 -12.85 24.35
C TRP A 316 -14.10 -11.34 24.22
N ASN A 317 -13.89 -10.84 23.01
CA ASN A 317 -13.83 -9.41 22.71
C ASN A 317 -14.30 -9.14 21.28
N THR A 318 -14.54 -7.88 20.96
CA THR A 318 -15.00 -7.41 19.65
C THR A 318 -13.82 -6.98 18.75
N ASN A 319 -14.05 -6.97 17.43
CA ASN A 319 -13.01 -6.63 16.45
C ASN A 319 -12.48 -5.19 16.59
N ASP A 320 -13.29 -4.26 17.07
CA ASP A 320 -12.91 -2.86 17.31
C ASP A 320 -11.90 -2.71 18.46
N ARG A 321 -11.72 -3.75 19.28
CA ARG A 321 -10.73 -3.83 20.37
C ARG A 321 -9.62 -4.85 20.11
N GLN A 322 -9.45 -5.25 18.84
CA GLN A 322 -8.37 -6.16 18.47
C GLN A 322 -7.09 -5.40 18.19
N ILE A 323 -5.98 -5.87 18.78
CA ILE A 323 -4.61 -5.41 18.48
C ILE A 323 -3.81 -6.47 17.72
N GLY A 324 -2.90 -6.05 16.86
CA GLY A 324 -2.00 -6.90 16.08
C GLY A 324 -2.27 -6.89 14.58
N LEU A 325 -1.56 -7.72 13.82
CA LEU A 325 -1.37 -7.64 12.37
C LEU A 325 -2.61 -7.71 11.48
N SER A 326 -3.76 -8.01 11.99
CA SER A 326 -4.96 -8.11 11.15
C SER A 326 -5.89 -6.90 11.25
N PHE A 327 -5.87 -6.12 12.30
CA PHE A 327 -6.69 -4.92 12.46
C PHE A 327 -6.13 -3.99 13.56
N PHE A 328 -5.99 -2.71 13.23
CA PHE A 328 -5.88 -1.54 14.09
C PHE A 328 -5.14 -1.70 15.44
N ALA A 329 -3.84 -1.52 15.48
CA ALA A 329 -3.14 -0.69 16.43
C ALA A 329 -1.62 -0.72 16.23
N ARG A 330 -1.03 0.43 16.44
CA ARG A 330 0.40 0.69 16.41
C ARG A 330 1.10 -0.04 17.57
N TRP A 331 2.15 -0.77 17.29
CA TRP A 331 3.21 -1.03 18.26
C TRP A 331 4.26 0.08 18.10
N SER A 332 4.31 1.02 19.01
CA SER A 332 5.53 1.79 19.20
C SER A 332 6.44 0.96 20.10
N SER A 333 7.59 0.59 19.58
CA SER A 333 8.69 0.03 20.36
C SER A 333 9.45 1.19 21.01
N GLU A 334 8.86 1.84 21.99
CA GLU A 334 9.57 2.71 22.92
C GLU A 334 9.16 2.31 24.33
N GLY A 335 10.10 1.67 25.01
CA GLY A 335 9.99 1.26 26.41
C GLY A 335 10.71 -0.02 26.70
#